data_b666c2d67ac103d46fc252dbdf5e0d54
#
_entry.id   b666c2d67ac103d46fc252dbdf5e0d54
#
_cell.length_a   1.000
_cell.length_b   1.000
_cell.length_c   1.000
_cell.angle_alpha   90.00
_cell.angle_beta   90.00
_cell.angle_gamma   90.00
#
_symmetry.space_group_name_H-M   'P 1'
#
loop_
_entity.id
_entity.type
_entity.pdbx_description
1 polymer ?
#
loop_
_entity_poly.entity_id
_entity_poly.type
_entity_poly.pdbx_seq_one_letter_code
_entity_poly.pdbx_strand_id
1 'polypeptide(L)'
;PYRTVREIEYELNPDKNTYEHTTYESIVNWISEQEISPEIFEKRYISLITAFFSSSWAFNKEIGRQKEKGMIIDPDVEENAKEWLNAEEWMLKELDNVLAEPYNYSSRILSIVDFIDQELYEEKAVVFTNYADTFEKYGQVLRTYFGEEKIALFNKNMNEEELELSIYRFQNDDDCKILLCDETGGEGRNLQGANYVI
;
A
#
# COMPACT_ATOMS: atom_id res chain seq x y z
N PRO A 1 -22.56 15.64 9.20
CA PRO A 1 -21.18 15.71 9.63
C PRO A 1 -20.31 16.20 8.47
N TYR A 2 -19.46 17.19 8.73
CA TYR A 2 -18.53 17.71 7.74
C TYR A 2 -17.40 16.69 7.62
N ARG A 3 -17.10 16.25 6.39
CA ARG A 3 -15.88 15.46 6.11
C ARG A 3 -14.75 16.43 5.89
N THR A 4 -13.67 16.27 6.63
CA THR A 4 -12.42 17.01 6.41
C THR A 4 -11.48 16.09 5.65
N VAL A 5 -10.96 16.57 4.53
CA VAL A 5 -9.88 15.87 3.79
C VAL A 5 -8.56 16.41 4.35
N ARG A 6 -7.69 15.50 4.80
CA ARG A 6 -6.29 15.77 5.11
C ARG A 6 -5.42 15.08 4.06
N GLU A 7 -4.47 15.78 3.53
CA GLU A 7 -3.43 15.19 2.69
C GLU A 7 -2.28 14.74 3.58
N ILE A 8 -1.86 13.49 3.42
CA ILE A 8 -0.66 12.94 4.05
C ILE A 8 0.37 12.86 2.95
N GLU A 9 1.42 13.65 3.07
CA GLU A 9 2.52 13.64 2.12
C GLU A 9 3.50 12.51 2.49
N TYR A 10 3.76 11.62 1.54
CA TYR A 10 4.86 10.67 1.61
C TYR A 10 6.00 11.18 0.73
N GLU A 11 7.11 11.55 1.34
CA GLU A 11 8.29 12.02 0.64
C GLU A 11 9.16 10.83 0.19
N LEU A 12 9.46 10.77 -1.11
CA LEU A 12 10.47 9.86 -1.64
C LEU A 12 11.86 10.34 -1.19
N ASN A 13 12.36 9.77 -0.10
CA ASN A 13 13.62 10.16 0.50
C ASN A 13 14.76 9.25 0.03
N PRO A 14 15.69 9.74 -0.84
CA PRO A 14 16.77 8.93 -1.38
C PRO A 14 17.74 8.41 -0.31
N ASP A 15 17.89 9.10 0.80
CA ASP A 15 18.79 8.70 1.89
C ASP A 15 18.21 7.56 2.73
N LYS A 16 16.88 7.45 2.81
CA LYS A 16 16.17 6.43 3.58
C LYS A 16 15.62 5.27 2.75
N ASN A 17 15.34 5.51 1.48
CA ASN A 17 14.91 4.48 0.52
C ASN A 17 15.41 4.81 -0.88
N THR A 18 16.69 4.63 -1.09
CA THR A 18 17.35 4.84 -2.38
C THR A 18 16.70 4.03 -3.49
N TYR A 19 16.28 2.80 -3.21
CA TYR A 19 15.73 1.89 -4.22
C TYR A 19 14.37 2.35 -4.75
N GLU A 20 13.49 2.83 -3.90
CA GLU A 20 12.20 3.39 -4.33
C GLU A 20 12.41 4.66 -5.16
N HIS A 21 13.30 5.56 -4.68
CA HIS A 21 13.64 6.78 -5.39
C HIS A 21 14.26 6.51 -6.77
N THR A 22 15.24 5.60 -6.85
CA THR A 22 15.89 5.24 -8.12
C THR A 22 14.90 4.58 -9.08
N THR A 23 13.98 3.77 -8.57
CA THR A 23 12.89 3.19 -9.38
C THR A 23 12.00 4.29 -9.96
N TYR A 24 11.62 5.27 -9.15
CA TYR A 24 10.85 6.43 -9.62
C TYR A 24 11.56 7.18 -10.73
N GLU A 25 12.83 7.52 -10.54
CA GLU A 25 13.63 8.23 -11.55
C GLU A 25 13.73 7.42 -12.85
N SER A 26 13.96 6.13 -12.77
CA SER A 26 14.02 5.28 -13.98
C SER A 26 12.69 5.23 -14.74
N ILE A 27 11.55 5.20 -14.04
CA ILE A 27 10.22 5.27 -14.67
C ILE A 27 10.04 6.62 -15.37
N VAL A 28 10.35 7.72 -14.69
CA VAL A 28 10.22 9.08 -15.25
C VAL A 28 11.09 9.24 -16.48
N ASN A 29 12.35 8.82 -16.42
CA ASN A 29 13.28 8.89 -17.54
C ASN A 29 12.78 8.05 -18.72
N TRP A 30 12.44 6.79 -18.48
CA TRP A 30 11.92 5.90 -19.51
C TRP A 30 10.70 6.46 -20.21
N ILE A 31 9.70 6.97 -19.47
CA ILE A 31 8.49 7.53 -20.05
C ILE A 31 8.79 8.82 -20.82
N SER A 32 9.68 9.69 -20.31
CA SER A 32 10.01 10.96 -20.94
C SER A 32 10.74 10.81 -22.27
N GLU A 33 11.44 9.70 -22.48
CA GLU A 33 12.13 9.38 -23.74
C GLU A 33 11.19 8.85 -24.83
N GLN A 34 9.94 8.55 -24.49
CA GLN A 34 8.97 8.00 -25.44
C GLN A 34 8.14 9.13 -26.08
N GLU A 35 8.01 9.09 -27.40
CA GLU A 35 6.97 9.87 -28.11
C GLU A 35 5.60 9.19 -27.90
N ILE A 36 4.90 9.58 -26.81
CA ILE A 36 3.67 8.91 -26.41
C ILE A 36 2.47 9.82 -26.63
N SER A 37 1.48 9.32 -27.40
CA SER A 37 0.16 9.96 -27.40
C SER A 37 -0.58 9.70 -26.09
N PRO A 38 -1.50 10.59 -25.65
CA PRO A 38 -2.29 10.39 -24.43
C PRO A 38 -3.00 9.03 -24.38
N GLU A 39 -3.50 8.54 -25.50
CA GLU A 39 -4.18 7.23 -25.59
C GLU A 39 -3.23 6.06 -25.34
N ILE A 40 -1.99 6.12 -25.86
CA ILE A 40 -0.97 5.11 -25.62
C ILE A 40 -0.50 5.16 -24.17
N PHE A 41 -0.35 6.38 -23.61
CA PHE A 41 0.00 6.57 -22.21
C PHE A 41 -1.02 5.90 -21.29
N GLU A 42 -2.30 6.17 -21.50
CA GLU A 42 -3.38 5.59 -20.72
C GLU A 42 -3.38 4.06 -20.77
N LYS A 43 -3.21 3.48 -21.96
CA LYS A 43 -3.26 2.03 -22.13
C LYS A 43 -2.05 1.28 -21.59
N ARG A 44 -0.87 1.89 -21.60
CA ARG A 44 0.40 1.19 -21.31
C ARG A 44 0.98 1.52 -19.96
N TYR A 45 0.94 2.78 -19.57
CA TYR A 45 1.71 3.26 -18.41
C TYR A 45 0.88 3.51 -17.16
N ILE A 46 -0.40 3.83 -17.27
CA ILE A 46 -1.24 4.12 -16.09
C ILE A 46 -1.24 2.96 -15.11
N SER A 47 -1.40 1.72 -15.57
CA SER A 47 -1.41 0.56 -14.66
C SER A 47 -0.08 0.36 -13.94
N LEU A 48 1.05 0.59 -14.63
CA LEU A 48 2.38 0.53 -14.03
C LEU A 48 2.56 1.63 -12.99
N ILE A 49 2.19 2.87 -13.34
CA ILE A 49 2.29 4.03 -12.44
C ILE A 49 1.41 3.82 -11.20
N THR A 50 0.18 3.37 -11.37
CA THR A 50 -0.75 3.10 -10.27
C THR A 50 -0.21 1.99 -9.36
N ALA A 51 0.36 0.94 -9.93
CA ALA A 51 0.99 -0.14 -9.18
C ALA A 51 2.24 0.35 -8.43
N PHE A 52 3.08 1.20 -9.04
CA PHE A 52 4.21 1.83 -8.38
C PHE A 52 3.78 2.64 -7.15
N PHE A 53 2.73 3.45 -7.28
CA PHE A 53 2.20 4.23 -6.15
C PHE A 53 1.51 3.39 -5.09
N SER A 54 1.20 2.13 -5.36
CA SER A 54 0.68 1.20 -4.35
C SER A 54 1.80 0.57 -3.52
N SER A 55 2.71 -0.18 -4.15
CA SER A 55 3.83 -0.85 -3.46
C SER A 55 4.82 -1.48 -4.44
N SER A 56 6.00 -1.85 -3.94
CA SER A 56 7.00 -2.60 -4.71
C SER A 56 6.47 -3.96 -5.19
N TRP A 57 5.67 -4.63 -4.37
CA TRP A 57 5.04 -5.93 -4.70
C TRP A 57 4.06 -5.79 -5.86
N ALA A 58 3.15 -4.83 -5.76
CA ALA A 58 2.19 -4.54 -6.83
C ALA A 58 2.89 -4.13 -8.13
N PHE A 59 3.94 -3.30 -8.03
CA PHE A 59 4.69 -2.83 -9.18
C PHE A 59 5.42 -3.96 -9.92
N ASN A 60 6.17 -4.80 -9.19
CA ASN A 60 6.87 -5.94 -9.80
C ASN A 60 5.91 -6.95 -10.44
N LYS A 61 4.77 -7.20 -9.83
CA LYS A 61 3.73 -8.06 -10.41
C LYS A 61 3.14 -7.46 -11.68
N GLU A 62 2.89 -6.16 -11.70
CA GLU A 62 2.39 -5.47 -12.90
C GLU A 62 3.42 -5.48 -14.03
N ILE A 63 4.72 -5.28 -13.74
CA ILE A 63 5.80 -5.47 -14.72
C ILE A 63 5.71 -6.87 -15.35
N GLY A 64 5.63 -7.92 -14.54
CA GLY A 64 5.49 -9.29 -15.02
C GLY A 64 4.27 -9.46 -15.94
N ARG A 65 3.10 -8.94 -15.51
CA ARG A 65 1.85 -9.00 -16.30
C ARG A 65 1.95 -8.26 -17.64
N GLN A 66 2.63 -7.13 -17.68
CA GLN A 66 2.82 -6.35 -18.91
C GLN A 66 3.79 -7.07 -19.86
N LYS A 67 4.84 -7.70 -19.35
CA LYS A 67 5.77 -8.52 -20.15
C LYS A 67 5.07 -9.74 -20.76
N GLU A 68 4.20 -10.42 -20.03
CA GLU A 68 3.37 -11.52 -20.55
C GLU A 68 2.46 -11.07 -21.70
N LYS A 69 2.03 -9.81 -21.69
CA LYS A 69 1.26 -9.19 -22.80
C LYS A 69 2.12 -8.67 -23.95
N GLY A 70 3.44 -8.92 -23.89
CA GLY A 70 4.38 -8.52 -24.93
C GLY A 70 4.87 -7.07 -24.84
N MET A 71 4.64 -6.37 -23.70
CA MET A 71 5.20 -5.05 -23.47
C MET A 71 6.69 -5.19 -23.15
N ILE A 72 7.51 -4.36 -23.79
CA ILE A 72 8.93 -4.23 -23.48
C ILE A 72 9.04 -3.20 -22.37
N ILE A 73 9.55 -3.63 -21.22
CA ILE A 73 9.87 -2.76 -20.08
C ILE A 73 11.35 -2.38 -20.20
N ASP A 74 11.64 -1.14 -19.89
CA ASP A 74 13.02 -0.65 -19.82
C ASP A 74 13.85 -1.49 -18.82
N PRO A 75 15.06 -1.94 -19.18
CA PRO A 75 15.90 -2.77 -18.33
C PRO A 75 16.25 -2.11 -16.98
N ASP A 76 16.48 -0.80 -16.96
CA ASP A 76 16.81 -0.07 -15.73
C ASP A 76 15.59 0.00 -14.80
N VAL A 77 14.40 0.19 -15.36
CA VAL A 77 13.14 0.13 -14.59
C VAL A 77 12.94 -1.25 -13.97
N GLU A 78 13.18 -2.31 -14.74
CA GLU A 78 13.03 -3.69 -14.26
C GLU A 78 14.06 -4.03 -13.17
N GLU A 79 15.32 -3.63 -13.32
CA GLU A 79 16.37 -3.86 -12.34
C GLU A 79 16.10 -3.09 -11.04
N ASN A 80 15.83 -1.79 -11.13
CA ASN A 80 15.53 -0.95 -9.97
C ASN A 80 14.26 -1.41 -9.23
N ALA A 81 13.23 -1.86 -9.95
CA ALA A 81 12.04 -2.44 -9.34
C ALA A 81 12.34 -3.69 -8.51
N LYS A 82 13.24 -4.56 -8.97
CA LYS A 82 13.67 -5.75 -8.21
C LYS A 82 14.47 -5.37 -6.97
N GLU A 83 15.37 -4.40 -7.08
CA GLU A 83 16.13 -3.90 -5.94
C GLU A 83 15.21 -3.30 -4.88
N TRP A 84 14.22 -2.52 -5.29
CA TRP A 84 13.21 -1.98 -4.36
C TRP A 84 12.40 -3.10 -3.71
N LEU A 85 11.94 -4.09 -4.48
CA LEU A 85 11.23 -5.26 -3.92
C LEU A 85 12.08 -5.99 -2.88
N ASN A 86 13.36 -6.24 -3.18
CA ASN A 86 14.28 -6.90 -2.26
C ASN A 86 14.46 -6.12 -0.96
N ALA A 87 14.54 -4.78 -1.04
CA ALA A 87 14.65 -3.92 0.12
C ALA A 87 13.38 -3.98 1.00
N GLU A 88 12.18 -3.95 0.39
CA GLU A 88 10.92 -4.09 1.12
C GLU A 88 10.76 -5.50 1.74
N GLU A 89 11.15 -6.55 1.04
CA GLU A 89 11.17 -7.92 1.60
C GLU A 89 12.18 -8.07 2.75
N TRP A 90 13.32 -7.39 2.68
CA TRP A 90 14.27 -7.31 3.79
C TRP A 90 13.63 -6.58 4.98
N MET A 91 13.01 -5.43 4.76
CA MET A 91 12.30 -4.67 5.81
C MET A 91 11.26 -5.53 6.51
N LEU A 92 10.48 -6.34 5.77
CA LEU A 92 9.51 -7.25 6.37
C LEU A 92 10.13 -8.35 7.23
N LYS A 93 11.30 -8.87 6.85
CA LYS A 93 12.03 -9.89 7.62
C LYS A 93 12.62 -9.33 8.91
N GLU A 94 13.04 -8.08 8.86
CA GLU A 94 13.67 -7.38 9.98
C GLU A 94 12.67 -6.45 10.70
N LEU A 95 11.37 -6.67 10.53
CA LEU A 95 10.33 -5.73 10.93
C LEU A 95 10.41 -5.36 12.42
N ASP A 96 10.61 -6.34 13.31
CA ASP A 96 10.74 -6.09 14.75
C ASP A 96 11.94 -5.17 15.06
N ASN A 97 13.05 -5.34 14.34
CA ASN A 97 14.24 -4.50 14.50
C ASN A 97 14.03 -3.11 13.88
N VAL A 98 13.35 -3.03 12.74
CA VAL A 98 13.02 -1.76 12.07
C VAL A 98 12.06 -0.94 12.94
N LEU A 99 11.10 -1.56 13.59
CA LEU A 99 10.13 -0.91 14.47
C LEU A 99 10.69 -0.53 15.86
N ALA A 100 11.79 -1.15 16.28
CA ALA A 100 12.40 -0.87 17.60
C ALA A 100 13.26 0.39 17.64
N GLU A 101 13.72 0.89 16.48
CA GLU A 101 14.59 2.07 16.34
C GLU A 101 13.88 3.14 15.50
N PRO A 102 14.20 4.44 15.66
CA PRO A 102 13.74 5.48 14.74
C PRO A 102 14.15 5.07 13.32
N TYR A 103 13.19 4.90 12.43
CA TYR A 103 13.39 4.27 11.13
C TYR A 103 14.50 4.93 10.33
N ASN A 104 15.57 4.17 10.07
CA ASN A 104 16.54 4.52 9.04
C ASN A 104 16.07 4.10 7.63
N TYR A 105 14.90 3.47 7.54
CA TYR A 105 14.27 3.03 6.31
C TYR A 105 12.89 3.68 6.17
N SER A 106 12.59 4.21 5.00
CA SER A 106 11.31 4.81 4.67
C SER A 106 10.51 3.89 3.75
N SER A 107 9.26 3.64 4.07
CA SER A 107 8.31 2.99 3.17
C SER A 107 6.91 3.55 3.40
N ARG A 108 6.04 3.40 2.41
CA ARG A 108 4.66 3.91 2.51
C ARG A 108 3.88 3.29 3.66
N ILE A 109 4.06 1.98 3.89
CA ILE A 109 3.38 1.31 4.99
C ILE A 109 3.87 1.80 6.35
N LEU A 110 5.17 2.05 6.52
CA LEU A 110 5.70 2.61 7.76
C LEU A 110 5.17 4.02 8.00
N SER A 111 5.01 4.83 6.95
CA SER A 111 4.39 6.16 7.07
C SER A 111 2.91 6.09 7.46
N ILE A 112 2.18 5.08 6.99
CA ILE A 112 0.80 4.81 7.43
C ILE A 112 0.77 4.37 8.90
N VAL A 113 1.69 3.49 9.32
CA VAL A 113 1.84 3.08 10.72
C VAL A 113 2.07 4.28 11.60
N ASP A 114 3.05 5.13 11.28
CA ASP A 114 3.37 6.35 12.02
C ASP A 114 2.17 7.30 12.12
N PHE A 115 1.46 7.49 11.01
CA PHE A 115 0.28 8.34 10.99
C PHE A 115 -0.83 7.80 11.90
N ILE A 116 -1.11 6.50 11.85
CA ILE A 116 -2.13 5.88 12.71
C ILE A 116 -1.71 5.99 14.18
N ASP A 117 -0.47 5.68 14.48
CA ASP A 117 0.04 5.68 15.86
C ASP A 117 0.07 7.09 16.49
N GLN A 118 0.50 8.09 15.74
CA GLN A 118 0.72 9.44 16.25
C GLN A 118 -0.51 10.34 16.17
N GLU A 119 -1.31 10.21 15.09
CA GLU A 119 -2.40 11.14 14.79
C GLU A 119 -3.78 10.58 15.11
N LEU A 120 -3.95 9.25 15.07
CA LEU A 120 -5.27 8.63 15.20
C LEU A 120 -5.50 7.90 16.52
N TYR A 121 -4.56 7.95 17.43
CA TYR A 121 -4.59 7.31 18.74
C TYR A 121 -6.02 7.07 19.28
N GLU A 122 -6.41 5.80 19.53
CA GLU A 122 -7.75 5.38 19.99
C GLU A 122 -8.91 5.52 18.96
N GLU A 123 -8.72 6.18 17.85
CA GLU A 123 -9.77 6.34 16.82
C GLU A 123 -9.82 5.15 15.86
N LYS A 124 -11.01 4.90 15.28
CA LYS A 124 -11.18 3.84 14.30
C LYS A 124 -10.88 4.32 12.89
N ALA A 125 -10.00 3.60 12.20
CA ALA A 125 -9.58 3.91 10.84
C ALA A 125 -9.87 2.76 9.86
N VAL A 126 -10.27 3.11 8.65
CA VAL A 126 -10.30 2.18 7.51
C VAL A 126 -9.15 2.51 6.57
N VAL A 127 -8.35 1.51 6.25
CA VAL A 127 -7.24 1.61 5.30
C VAL A 127 -7.63 0.85 4.03
N PHE A 128 -7.59 1.51 2.88
CA PHE A 128 -7.91 0.90 1.59
C PHE A 128 -6.66 0.64 0.76
N THR A 129 -6.63 -0.52 0.11
CA THR A 129 -5.64 -0.84 -0.91
C THR A 129 -6.30 -1.46 -2.14
N ASN A 130 -5.78 -1.20 -3.33
CA ASN A 130 -6.35 -1.73 -4.59
C ASN A 130 -5.64 -2.99 -5.10
N TYR A 131 -4.58 -3.46 -4.44
CA TYR A 131 -3.78 -4.58 -4.89
C TYR A 131 -3.67 -5.66 -3.81
N ALA A 132 -3.95 -6.91 -4.18
CA ALA A 132 -3.93 -8.03 -3.24
C ALA A 132 -2.57 -8.23 -2.56
N ASP A 133 -1.48 -8.01 -3.31
CA ASP A 133 -0.12 -8.14 -2.76
C ASP A 133 0.16 -7.03 -1.74
N THR A 134 -0.26 -5.80 -2.01
CA THR A 134 -0.18 -4.68 -1.05
C THR A 134 -1.02 -4.97 0.19
N PHE A 135 -2.26 -5.46 0.01
CA PHE A 135 -3.15 -5.83 1.11
C PHE A 135 -2.51 -6.85 2.05
N GLU A 136 -1.92 -7.92 1.50
CA GLU A 136 -1.29 -8.98 2.29
C GLU A 136 -0.12 -8.43 3.13
N LYS A 137 0.79 -7.68 2.49
CA LYS A 137 1.97 -7.13 3.15
C LYS A 137 1.64 -6.06 4.16
N TYR A 138 0.69 -5.19 3.85
CA TYR A 138 0.20 -4.17 4.78
C TYR A 138 -0.48 -4.83 5.98
N GLY A 139 -1.28 -5.87 5.77
CA GLY A 139 -1.86 -6.66 6.86
C GLY A 139 -0.81 -7.26 7.77
N GLN A 140 0.30 -7.76 7.23
CA GLN A 140 1.42 -8.28 8.02
C GLN A 140 2.05 -7.18 8.90
N VAL A 141 2.39 -6.03 8.32
CA VAL A 141 3.04 -4.93 9.06
C VAL A 141 2.11 -4.38 10.14
N LEU A 142 0.86 -4.10 9.80
CA LEU A 142 -0.10 -3.54 10.75
C LEU A 142 -0.34 -4.47 11.94
N ARG A 143 -0.45 -5.78 11.70
CA ARG A 143 -0.62 -6.77 12.78
C ARG A 143 0.62 -6.88 13.66
N THR A 144 1.81 -6.86 13.06
CA THR A 144 3.06 -6.90 13.83
C THR A 144 3.21 -5.69 14.73
N TYR A 145 2.84 -4.50 14.24
CA TYR A 145 2.98 -3.27 15.01
C TYR A 145 1.88 -3.08 16.06
N PHE A 146 0.61 -3.18 15.64
CA PHE A 146 -0.52 -2.87 16.50
C PHE A 146 -1.06 -4.06 17.29
N GLY A 147 -0.80 -5.30 16.85
CA GLY A 147 -1.37 -6.53 17.38
C GLY A 147 -2.56 -7.05 16.57
N GLU A 148 -2.74 -8.38 16.56
CA GLU A 148 -3.81 -9.07 15.82
C GLU A 148 -5.22 -8.63 16.27
N GLU A 149 -5.37 -8.33 17.57
CA GLU A 149 -6.64 -7.91 18.16
C GLU A 149 -7.11 -6.55 17.67
N LYS A 150 -6.21 -5.68 17.24
CA LYS A 150 -6.54 -4.33 16.76
C LYS A 150 -6.91 -4.26 15.28
N ILE A 151 -6.67 -5.34 14.53
CA ILE A 151 -6.84 -5.35 13.07
C ILE A 151 -7.96 -6.29 12.66
N ALA A 152 -8.90 -5.78 11.88
CA ALA A 152 -9.84 -6.57 11.09
C ALA A 152 -9.48 -6.51 9.61
N LEU A 153 -9.67 -7.60 8.88
CA LEU A 153 -9.40 -7.67 7.45
C LEU A 153 -10.71 -7.81 6.66
N PHE A 154 -10.76 -7.19 5.51
CA PHE A 154 -11.89 -7.29 4.59
C PHE A 154 -11.38 -7.35 3.13
N ASN A 155 -11.51 -8.51 2.49
CA ASN A 155 -11.09 -8.68 1.11
C ASN A 155 -11.99 -9.65 0.34
N LYS A 156 -11.94 -9.59 -0.98
CA LYS A 156 -12.75 -10.38 -1.91
C LYS A 156 -12.58 -11.91 -1.83
N ASN A 157 -11.54 -12.40 -1.17
CA ASN A 157 -11.29 -13.85 -1.03
C ASN A 157 -11.97 -14.43 0.23
N MET A 158 -12.50 -13.58 1.11
CA MET A 158 -13.26 -14.00 2.29
C MET A 158 -14.69 -14.37 1.89
N ASN A 159 -15.24 -15.37 2.58
CA ASN A 159 -16.64 -15.70 2.42
C ASN A 159 -17.54 -14.68 3.15
N GLU A 160 -18.85 -14.74 2.92
CA GLU A 160 -19.79 -13.73 3.44
C GLU A 160 -19.82 -13.71 4.99
N GLU A 161 -19.71 -14.87 5.63
CA GLU A 161 -19.69 -14.98 7.09
C GLU A 161 -18.42 -14.34 7.68
N GLU A 162 -17.26 -14.56 7.07
CA GLU A 162 -16.00 -13.94 7.46
C GLU A 162 -16.03 -12.42 7.29
N LEU A 163 -16.63 -11.93 6.18
CA LEU A 163 -16.78 -10.50 5.92
C LEU A 163 -17.69 -9.82 6.95
N GLU A 164 -18.83 -10.45 7.27
CA GLU A 164 -19.76 -9.94 8.28
C GLU A 164 -19.12 -9.93 9.67
N LEU A 165 -18.38 -10.97 10.02
CA LEU A 165 -17.66 -11.04 11.30
C LEU A 165 -16.60 -9.97 11.41
N SER A 166 -15.84 -9.71 10.36
CA SER A 166 -14.83 -8.64 10.32
C SER A 166 -15.43 -7.26 10.52
N ILE A 167 -16.52 -6.95 9.83
CA ILE A 167 -17.24 -5.69 10.01
C ILE A 167 -17.84 -5.59 11.41
N TYR A 168 -18.49 -6.65 11.90
CA TYR A 168 -19.05 -6.68 13.24
C TYR A 168 -17.98 -6.41 14.31
N ARG A 169 -16.82 -7.06 14.19
CA ARG A 169 -15.70 -6.86 15.09
C ARG A 169 -15.19 -5.42 15.02
N PHE A 170 -14.97 -4.87 13.84
CA PHE A 170 -14.53 -3.48 13.69
C PHE A 170 -15.52 -2.48 14.28
N GLN A 171 -16.85 -2.73 14.16
CA GLN A 171 -17.86 -1.81 14.66
C GLN A 171 -18.08 -1.89 16.17
N ASN A 172 -18.03 -3.10 16.76
CA ASN A 172 -18.51 -3.37 18.10
C ASN A 172 -17.40 -3.72 19.12
N ASP A 173 -16.22 -4.05 18.68
CA ASP A 173 -15.07 -4.31 19.53
C ASP A 173 -14.25 -3.02 19.68
N ASP A 174 -14.15 -2.51 20.90
CA ASP A 174 -13.40 -1.29 21.19
C ASP A 174 -11.89 -1.46 21.03
N ASP A 175 -11.38 -2.68 21.10
CA ASP A 175 -9.96 -2.96 20.87
C ASP A 175 -9.64 -3.00 19.38
N CYS A 176 -10.61 -3.34 18.51
CA CYS A 176 -10.41 -3.37 17.06
C CYS A 176 -10.47 -1.95 16.47
N LYS A 177 -9.31 -1.39 16.13
CA LYS A 177 -9.16 0.01 15.69
C LYS A 177 -8.98 0.18 14.18
N ILE A 178 -8.48 -0.84 13.50
CA ILE A 178 -8.12 -0.73 12.08
C ILE A 178 -8.88 -1.78 11.27
N LEU A 179 -9.54 -1.36 10.21
CA LEU A 179 -10.11 -2.24 9.19
C LEU A 179 -9.28 -2.05 7.90
N LEU A 180 -8.52 -3.06 7.53
CA LEU A 180 -7.81 -3.07 6.26
C LEU A 180 -8.72 -3.68 5.19
N CYS A 181 -9.01 -2.90 4.14
CA CYS A 181 -9.91 -3.28 3.05
C CYS A 181 -9.18 -3.34 1.72
N ASP A 182 -9.60 -4.26 0.85
CA ASP A 182 -9.38 -4.13 -0.58
C ASP A 182 -10.51 -3.30 -1.24
N GLU A 183 -10.49 -3.21 -2.57
CA GLU A 183 -11.48 -2.46 -3.35
C GLU A 183 -12.95 -2.84 -3.06
N THR A 184 -13.21 -4.08 -2.64
CA THR A 184 -14.57 -4.57 -2.36
C THR A 184 -15.15 -4.02 -1.06
N GLY A 185 -14.31 -3.54 -0.14
CA GLY A 185 -14.76 -2.94 1.12
C GLY A 185 -15.44 -1.59 0.97
N GLY A 186 -15.26 -0.92 -0.18
CA GLY A 186 -15.87 0.37 -0.49
C GLY A 186 -17.30 0.29 -1.04
N GLU A 187 -17.75 -0.88 -1.51
CA GLU A 187 -19.04 -1.02 -2.18
C GLU A 187 -20.16 -1.41 -1.22
N GLY A 188 -21.06 -0.47 -0.97
CA GLY A 188 -22.37 -0.71 -0.31
C GLY A 188 -22.33 -1.11 1.16
N ARG A 189 -21.16 -1.02 1.83
CA ARG A 189 -21.02 -1.36 3.23
C ARG A 189 -21.13 -0.15 4.14
N ASN A 190 -21.82 -0.35 5.24
CA ASN A 190 -21.98 0.67 6.27
C ASN A 190 -20.76 0.67 7.20
N LEU A 191 -19.78 1.51 6.93
CA LEU A 191 -18.58 1.70 7.75
C LEU A 191 -18.75 2.86 8.75
N GLN A 192 -19.97 3.06 9.29
CA GLN A 192 -20.30 4.19 10.19
C GLN A 192 -19.45 4.24 11.48
N GLY A 193 -18.75 3.17 11.84
CA GLY A 193 -17.84 3.15 12.97
C GLY A 193 -16.48 3.81 12.70
N ALA A 194 -16.14 4.09 11.44
CA ALA A 194 -14.85 4.67 11.08
C ALA A 194 -14.86 6.19 11.25
N ASN A 195 -13.86 6.70 11.95
CA ASN A 195 -13.61 8.13 12.08
C ASN A 195 -12.73 8.63 10.93
N TYR A 196 -11.85 7.77 10.40
CA TYR A 196 -10.87 8.07 9.37
C TYR A 196 -10.87 7.05 8.25
N VAL A 197 -10.57 7.51 7.04
CA VAL A 197 -10.35 6.69 5.85
C VAL A 197 -9.01 7.10 5.24
N ILE A 198 -8.12 6.12 5.04
CA ILE A 198 -6.75 6.26 4.52
C ILE A 198 -6.63 5.48 3.21
#